data_b670453fc82fcd250f3a563cdf38b3d8
#
_entry.id   b670453fc82fcd250f3a563cdf38b3d8
#
_cell.length_a   1.000
_cell.length_b   1.000
_cell.length_c   1.000
_cell.angle_alpha   90.00
_cell.angle_beta   90.00
_cell.angle_gamma   90.00
#
_symmetry.space_group_name_H-M   'P 1'
#
loop_
_entity.id
_entity.type
_entity.pdbx_description
1 polymer ?
#
loop_
_entity_poly.entity_id
_entity_poly.type
_entity_poly.pdbx_seq_one_letter_code
_entity_poly.pdbx_strand_id
1 'polypeptide(L)'
;MSRRGDLKVGPDGFLTDNTGAQIYSVDLEPIEVPPFKSINFSGDGIISIQPLNAEPGQLVVVGQIATTQGGENVKLVKSLDGFIRTEEGGIPEPDQVSTIVSGFLEGSNVKSVDELVAGIEQSRAFEVNVKFIKTAKELDEATASLMRMPN
;
A
#
# COMPACT_ATOMS: atom_id res chain seq x y z
N MET A 1 -3.86 -5.41 4.26
CA MET A 1 -2.45 -5.76 4.00
C MET A 1 -1.65 -4.51 3.74
N SER A 2 -0.34 -4.55 3.91
CA SER A 2 0.56 -3.43 3.58
C SER A 2 1.88 -3.98 3.05
N ARG A 3 2.69 -3.10 2.44
CA ARG A 3 4.10 -3.41 2.05
C ARG A 3 5.10 -2.77 3.03
N ARG A 4 4.63 -2.42 4.22
CA ARG A 4 5.44 -1.79 5.25
C ARG A 4 6.30 -2.85 5.93
N GLY A 5 7.57 -2.52 6.14
CA GLY A 5 8.53 -3.37 6.83
C GLY A 5 9.00 -2.80 8.16
N ASP A 6 8.40 -1.68 8.61
CA ASP A 6 8.70 -1.00 9.87
C ASP A 6 8.03 -1.70 11.06
N LEU A 7 8.43 -2.97 11.30
CA LEU A 7 7.83 -3.82 12.31
C LEU A 7 8.38 -3.50 13.72
N LYS A 8 7.51 -3.55 14.71
CA LYS A 8 7.85 -3.39 16.13
C LYS A 8 6.99 -4.31 16.99
N VAL A 9 7.47 -4.65 18.17
CA VAL A 9 6.66 -5.36 19.18
C VAL A 9 5.96 -4.32 20.03
N GLY A 10 4.63 -4.40 20.09
CA GLY A 10 3.80 -3.52 20.92
C GLY A 10 3.96 -3.80 22.40
N PRO A 11 3.45 -2.91 23.27
CA PRO A 11 3.50 -3.10 24.73
C PRO A 11 2.65 -4.29 25.19
N ASP A 12 1.73 -4.72 24.38
CA ASP A 12 0.86 -5.90 24.54
C ASP A 12 1.51 -7.20 24.07
N GLY A 13 2.76 -7.15 23.58
CA GLY A 13 3.53 -8.30 23.10
C GLY A 13 3.22 -8.71 21.66
N PHE A 14 2.29 -8.05 20.96
CA PHE A 14 2.00 -8.36 19.58
C PHE A 14 2.92 -7.67 18.58
N LEU A 15 3.21 -8.35 17.49
CA LEU A 15 3.93 -7.75 16.37
C LEU A 15 3.02 -6.79 15.61
N THR A 16 3.44 -5.53 15.50
CA THR A 16 2.69 -4.45 14.84
C THR A 16 3.59 -3.69 13.87
N ASP A 17 2.97 -2.99 12.92
CA ASP A 17 3.66 -1.95 12.14
C ASP A 17 3.74 -0.64 12.92
N ASN A 18 4.40 0.38 12.36
CA ASN A 18 4.52 1.68 13.02
C ASN A 18 3.19 2.46 13.13
N THR A 19 2.14 2.06 12.40
CA THR A 19 0.79 2.62 12.53
C THR A 19 -0.03 1.97 13.65
N GLY A 20 0.47 0.88 14.25
CA GLY A 20 -0.20 0.08 15.27
C GLY A 20 -1.07 -1.04 14.69
N ALA A 21 -1.02 -1.28 13.37
CA ALA A 21 -1.71 -2.40 12.77
C ALA A 21 -1.00 -3.72 13.10
N GLN A 22 -1.75 -4.71 13.58
CA GLN A 22 -1.22 -6.03 13.94
C GLN A 22 -0.79 -6.81 12.69
N ILE A 23 0.29 -7.57 12.85
CA ILE A 23 0.80 -8.49 11.83
C ILE A 23 0.28 -9.89 12.13
N TYR A 24 -0.22 -10.55 11.11
CA TYR A 24 -0.85 -11.85 11.20
C TYR A 24 0.07 -12.97 10.72
N SER A 25 -0.08 -14.13 11.36
CA SER A 25 0.56 -15.39 10.96
C SER A 25 -0.13 -16.00 9.73
N VAL A 26 0.45 -17.07 9.19
CA VAL A 26 -0.14 -17.88 8.10
C VAL A 26 -1.53 -18.39 8.46
N ASP A 27 -1.79 -18.65 9.74
CA ASP A 27 -3.09 -19.10 10.26
C ASP A 27 -4.08 -17.95 10.46
N LEU A 28 -3.71 -16.73 10.05
CA LEU A 28 -4.47 -15.48 10.21
C LEU A 28 -4.74 -15.13 11.69
N GLU A 29 -3.83 -15.52 12.58
CA GLU A 29 -3.84 -15.11 13.99
C GLU A 29 -2.77 -14.03 14.22
N PRO A 30 -3.01 -13.07 15.15
CA PRO A 30 -2.00 -12.09 15.55
C PRO A 30 -0.74 -12.75 16.09
N ILE A 31 0.44 -12.31 15.68
CA ILE A 31 1.70 -12.89 16.13
C ILE A 31 2.08 -12.30 17.48
N GLU A 32 2.09 -13.13 18.52
CA GLU A 32 2.58 -12.78 19.84
C GLU A 32 4.08 -13.07 19.95
N VAL A 33 4.85 -12.08 20.38
CA VAL A 33 6.32 -12.18 20.50
C VAL A 33 6.67 -12.10 21.99
N PRO A 34 7.12 -13.22 22.61
CA PRO A 34 7.58 -13.22 24.00
C PRO A 34 8.79 -12.28 24.20
N PRO A 35 9.11 -11.89 25.44
CA PRO A 35 10.29 -11.07 25.72
C PRO A 35 11.58 -11.71 25.18
N PHE A 36 12.33 -10.95 24.41
CA PHE A 36 13.48 -11.43 23.66
C PHE A 36 14.70 -10.54 23.82
N LYS A 37 15.88 -11.10 23.57
CA LYS A 37 17.16 -10.40 23.50
C LYS A 37 17.45 -9.93 22.07
N SER A 38 17.10 -10.77 21.07
CA SER A 38 17.22 -10.46 19.66
C SER A 38 16.11 -11.14 18.88
N ILE A 39 15.67 -10.49 17.79
CA ILE A 39 14.69 -11.01 16.84
C ILE A 39 15.30 -11.08 15.46
N ASN A 40 15.01 -12.13 14.72
CA ASN A 40 15.49 -12.36 13.35
C ASN A 40 14.34 -12.77 12.45
N PHE A 41 14.34 -12.27 11.22
CA PHE A 41 13.36 -12.58 10.18
C PHE A 41 14.07 -13.30 9.03
N SER A 42 13.56 -14.46 8.65
CA SER A 42 14.07 -15.18 7.48
C SER A 42 13.44 -14.66 6.19
N GLY A 43 14.01 -15.02 5.04
CA GLY A 43 13.45 -14.68 3.72
C GLY A 43 12.02 -15.19 3.51
N ASP A 44 11.67 -16.32 4.12
CA ASP A 44 10.34 -16.93 4.04
C ASP A 44 9.35 -16.36 5.07
N GLY A 45 9.74 -15.30 5.80
CA GLY A 45 8.90 -14.67 6.81
C GLY A 45 8.85 -15.36 8.16
N ILE A 46 9.70 -16.38 8.40
CA ILE A 46 9.79 -17.04 9.70
C ILE A 46 10.46 -16.10 10.71
N ILE A 47 9.82 -15.95 11.86
CA ILE A 47 10.27 -15.13 12.97
C ILE A 47 10.95 -16.04 14.00
N SER A 48 12.21 -15.76 14.29
CA SER A 48 12.98 -16.44 15.31
C SER A 48 13.47 -15.43 16.34
N ILE A 49 13.33 -15.77 17.61
CA ILE A 49 13.81 -14.94 18.73
C ILE A 49 14.84 -15.69 19.55
N GLN A 50 15.72 -14.93 20.19
CA GLN A 50 16.51 -15.42 21.30
C GLN A 50 15.82 -14.98 22.60
N PRO A 51 15.23 -15.88 23.39
CA PRO A 51 14.61 -15.52 24.67
C PRO A 51 15.61 -14.90 25.65
N LEU A 52 15.12 -14.08 26.59
CA LEU A 52 15.98 -13.40 27.58
C LEU A 52 16.83 -14.37 28.42
N ASN A 53 16.27 -15.54 28.75
CA ASN A 53 16.91 -16.55 29.62
C ASN A 53 17.59 -17.70 28.85
N ALA A 54 17.69 -17.60 27.52
CA ALA A 54 18.31 -18.63 26.70
C ALA A 54 19.80 -18.49 26.59
N GLU A 55 20.51 -19.59 26.41
CA GLU A 55 21.95 -19.61 26.11
C GLU A 55 22.22 -18.90 24.77
N PRO A 56 23.43 -18.31 24.61
CA PRO A 56 23.82 -17.68 23.35
C PRO A 56 23.69 -18.64 22.17
N GLY A 57 22.93 -18.21 21.13
CA GLY A 57 22.71 -19.00 19.91
C GLY A 57 21.48 -19.90 19.93
N GLN A 58 20.75 -20.00 21.03
CA GLN A 58 19.48 -20.74 21.09
C GLN A 58 18.36 -19.87 20.52
N LEU A 59 17.87 -20.22 19.33
CA LEU A 59 16.77 -19.56 18.66
C LEU A 59 15.47 -20.37 18.81
N VAL A 60 14.37 -19.67 19.05
CA VAL A 60 13.03 -20.23 19.13
C VAL A 60 12.20 -19.59 18.02
N VAL A 61 11.52 -20.42 17.23
CA VAL A 61 10.57 -19.94 16.22
C VAL A 61 9.28 -19.51 16.93
N VAL A 62 8.83 -18.30 16.65
CA VAL A 62 7.61 -17.71 17.22
C VAL A 62 6.43 -17.86 16.26
N GLY A 63 6.68 -17.72 14.97
CA GLY A 63 5.65 -17.81 13.93
C GLY A 63 6.20 -17.45 12.57
N GLN A 64 5.30 -17.40 11.60
CA GLN A 64 5.62 -17.01 10.23
C GLN A 64 4.64 -15.91 9.78
N ILE A 65 5.15 -14.83 9.21
CA ILE A 65 4.35 -13.73 8.70
C ILE A 65 3.53 -14.21 7.49
N ALA A 66 2.23 -13.93 7.48
CA ALA A 66 1.37 -14.15 6.34
C ALA A 66 1.77 -13.21 5.19
N THR A 67 2.18 -13.77 4.07
CA THR A 67 2.43 -13.01 2.83
C THR A 67 1.49 -13.46 1.74
N THR A 68 1.11 -12.52 0.87
CA THR A 68 0.31 -12.83 -0.31
C THR A 68 0.75 -11.96 -1.48
N GLN A 69 0.75 -12.53 -2.67
CA GLN A 69 1.01 -11.84 -3.92
C GLN A 69 -0.30 -11.69 -4.70
N GLY A 70 -0.54 -10.52 -5.27
CA GLY A 70 -1.64 -10.33 -6.21
C GLY A 70 -1.38 -11.13 -7.49
N GLY A 71 -2.43 -11.71 -8.07
CA GLY A 71 -2.36 -12.50 -9.29
C GLY A 71 -3.67 -12.43 -10.06
N GLU A 72 -3.82 -13.31 -11.06
CA GLU A 72 -5.03 -13.33 -11.90
C GLU A 72 -6.31 -13.59 -11.09
N ASN A 73 -6.21 -14.37 -10.00
CA ASN A 73 -7.35 -14.74 -9.16
C ASN A 73 -7.57 -13.81 -7.96
N VAL A 74 -6.57 -13.00 -7.59
CA VAL A 74 -6.64 -12.10 -6.42
C VAL A 74 -6.24 -10.69 -6.84
N LYS A 75 -7.23 -9.88 -7.15
CA LYS A 75 -7.04 -8.50 -7.52
C LYS A 75 -6.89 -7.63 -6.29
N LEU A 76 -5.70 -7.06 -6.13
CA LEU A 76 -5.35 -6.20 -4.99
C LEU A 76 -5.52 -4.73 -5.37
N VAL A 77 -6.22 -3.98 -4.53
CA VAL A 77 -6.49 -2.54 -4.71
C VAL A 77 -5.95 -1.78 -3.51
N LYS A 78 -5.24 -0.68 -3.77
CA LYS A 78 -4.77 0.22 -2.72
C LYS A 78 -5.90 1.16 -2.32
N SER A 79 -6.25 1.15 -1.03
CA SER A 79 -7.23 2.05 -0.44
C SER A 79 -6.64 3.41 -0.10
N LEU A 80 -7.49 4.42 0.11
CA LEU A 80 -7.08 5.79 0.47
C LEU A 80 -6.37 5.87 1.83
N ASP A 81 -6.62 4.91 2.72
CA ASP A 81 -5.95 4.77 4.02
C ASP A 81 -4.52 4.20 3.92
N GLY A 82 -4.05 3.90 2.69
CA GLY A 82 -2.72 3.36 2.43
C GLY A 82 -2.60 1.83 2.55
N PHE A 83 -3.65 1.15 2.99
CA PHE A 83 -3.68 -0.31 3.02
C PHE A 83 -4.09 -0.91 1.67
N ILE A 84 -3.67 -2.15 1.45
CA ILE A 84 -4.02 -2.93 0.27
C ILE A 84 -5.10 -3.94 0.67
N ARG A 85 -6.17 -4.00 -0.11
CA ARG A 85 -7.30 -4.93 0.08
C ARG A 85 -7.61 -5.67 -1.21
N THR A 86 -8.32 -6.77 -1.10
CA THR A 86 -8.94 -7.39 -2.29
C THR A 86 -10.08 -6.51 -2.80
N GLU A 87 -10.36 -6.56 -4.09
CA GLU A 87 -11.48 -5.80 -4.70
C GLU A 87 -12.81 -6.16 -4.03
N GLU A 88 -12.97 -7.39 -3.58
CA GLU A 88 -14.15 -7.91 -2.88
C GLU A 88 -14.17 -7.58 -1.37
N GLY A 89 -13.11 -6.97 -0.84
CA GLY A 89 -13.00 -6.55 0.56
C GLY A 89 -12.62 -7.65 1.56
N GLY A 90 -12.34 -8.86 1.08
CA GLY A 90 -11.89 -10.00 1.90
C GLY A 90 -10.40 -9.95 2.26
N ILE A 91 -9.98 -10.84 3.16
CA ILE A 91 -8.57 -11.15 3.43
C ILE A 91 -8.21 -12.32 2.52
N PRO A 92 -7.23 -12.18 1.59
CA PRO A 92 -6.81 -13.30 0.74
C PRO A 92 -6.08 -14.36 1.57
N GLU A 93 -6.14 -15.59 1.11
CA GLU A 93 -5.34 -16.66 1.69
C GLU A 93 -3.84 -16.37 1.51
N PRO A 94 -3.01 -16.63 2.53
CA PRO A 94 -1.57 -16.51 2.43
C PRO A 94 -1.01 -17.50 1.40
N ASP A 95 -0.21 -17.04 0.46
CA ASP A 95 0.41 -17.87 -0.57
C ASP A 95 1.92 -18.11 -0.33
N GLN A 96 2.53 -17.34 0.56
CA GLN A 96 3.94 -17.40 0.95
C GLN A 96 4.94 -17.34 -0.24
N VAL A 97 4.52 -16.73 -1.37
CA VAL A 97 5.37 -16.55 -2.56
C VAL A 97 6.30 -15.35 -2.41
N SER A 98 5.86 -14.33 -1.67
CA SER A 98 6.65 -13.11 -1.46
C SER A 98 7.79 -13.35 -0.46
N THR A 99 8.96 -12.79 -0.76
CA THR A 99 10.13 -12.87 0.14
C THR A 99 10.27 -11.60 0.98
N ILE A 100 10.76 -11.77 2.20
CA ILE A 100 11.06 -10.68 3.14
C ILE A 100 12.58 -10.51 3.22
N VAL A 101 13.06 -9.27 3.16
CA VAL A 101 14.48 -8.97 3.33
C VAL A 101 14.66 -8.19 4.63
N SER A 102 15.29 -8.84 5.61
CA SER A 102 15.58 -8.23 6.92
C SER A 102 16.60 -7.08 6.79
N GLY A 103 16.39 -6.02 7.55
CA GLY A 103 17.30 -4.85 7.57
C GLY A 103 17.06 -3.84 6.45
N PHE A 104 16.05 -4.03 5.62
CA PHE A 104 15.69 -3.11 4.53
C PHE A 104 14.23 -2.68 4.63
N LEU A 105 13.96 -1.47 4.16
CA LEU A 105 12.60 -0.98 3.91
C LEU A 105 12.40 -0.84 2.41
N GLU A 106 11.23 -1.25 1.95
CA GLU A 106 10.87 -1.07 0.54
C GLU A 106 10.66 0.40 0.23
N GLY A 107 11.38 0.91 -0.77
CA GLY A 107 11.23 2.27 -1.26
C GLY A 107 10.02 2.43 -2.19
N SER A 108 9.54 3.66 -2.34
CA SER A 108 8.51 3.99 -3.32
C SER A 108 9.07 3.87 -4.74
N ASN A 109 8.30 3.27 -5.65
CA ASN A 109 8.57 3.26 -7.08
C ASN A 109 7.99 4.50 -7.80
N VAL A 110 7.34 5.40 -7.07
CA VAL A 110 6.77 6.64 -7.61
C VAL A 110 7.85 7.72 -7.63
N LYS A 111 8.08 8.30 -8.82
CA LYS A 111 8.96 9.45 -9.01
C LYS A 111 8.15 10.73 -8.85
N SER A 112 8.31 11.41 -7.73
CA SER A 112 7.53 12.61 -7.38
C SER A 112 7.62 13.72 -8.44
N VAL A 113 8.77 13.83 -9.12
CA VAL A 113 8.97 14.84 -10.17
C VAL A 113 8.13 14.50 -11.41
N ASP A 114 8.11 13.24 -11.82
CA ASP A 114 7.35 12.79 -13.00
C ASP A 114 5.83 12.97 -12.74
N GLU A 115 5.37 12.66 -11.54
CA GLU A 115 3.97 12.88 -11.13
C GLU A 115 3.59 14.37 -11.08
N LEU A 116 4.52 15.23 -10.66
CA LEU A 116 4.30 16.67 -10.66
C LEU A 116 4.16 17.20 -12.09
N VAL A 117 5.02 16.77 -13.00
CA VAL A 117 4.95 17.14 -14.42
C VAL A 117 3.65 16.66 -15.04
N ALA A 118 3.27 15.41 -14.81
CA ALA A 118 1.99 14.87 -15.29
C ALA A 118 0.78 15.68 -14.74
N GLY A 119 0.83 16.09 -13.47
CA GLY A 119 -0.20 16.95 -12.88
C GLY A 119 -0.31 18.32 -13.56
N ILE A 120 0.83 18.94 -13.90
CA ILE A 120 0.86 20.22 -14.64
C ILE A 120 0.29 20.03 -16.05
N GLU A 121 0.65 18.97 -16.75
CA GLU A 121 0.13 18.65 -18.08
C GLU A 121 -1.39 18.44 -18.07
N GLN A 122 -1.90 17.72 -17.08
CA GLN A 122 -3.33 17.52 -16.89
C GLN A 122 -4.07 18.84 -16.62
N SER A 123 -3.50 19.72 -15.79
CA SER A 123 -4.06 21.06 -15.53
C SER A 123 -4.12 21.90 -16.81
N ARG A 124 -3.06 21.87 -17.62
CA ARG A 124 -3.06 22.59 -18.92
C ARG A 124 -4.09 22.03 -19.89
N ALA A 125 -4.20 20.69 -19.96
CA ALA A 125 -5.21 20.05 -20.81
C ALA A 125 -6.64 20.45 -20.37
N PHE A 126 -6.89 20.52 -19.06
CA PHE A 126 -8.16 21.00 -18.53
C PHE A 126 -8.44 22.45 -18.92
N GLU A 127 -7.46 23.37 -18.79
CA GLU A 127 -7.60 24.76 -19.19
C GLU A 127 -7.92 24.91 -20.68
N VAL A 128 -7.26 24.13 -21.53
CA VAL A 128 -7.52 24.13 -22.98
C VAL A 128 -8.94 23.66 -23.28
N ASN A 129 -9.40 22.59 -22.61
CA ASN A 129 -10.76 22.09 -22.77
C ASN A 129 -11.81 23.11 -22.32
N VAL A 130 -11.59 23.79 -21.20
CA VAL A 130 -12.48 24.87 -20.72
C VAL A 130 -12.53 26.03 -21.70
N LYS A 131 -11.38 26.48 -22.26
CA LYS A 131 -11.34 27.51 -23.28
C LYS A 131 -12.08 27.09 -24.54
N PHE A 132 -11.91 25.85 -24.98
CA PHE A 132 -12.62 25.31 -26.15
C PHE A 132 -14.14 25.36 -25.96
N ILE A 133 -14.63 24.91 -24.80
CA ILE A 133 -16.06 24.94 -24.46
C ILE A 133 -16.59 26.41 -24.46
N LYS A 134 -15.80 27.32 -23.89
CA LYS A 134 -16.16 28.76 -23.86
C LYS A 134 -16.25 29.34 -25.27
N THR A 135 -15.27 29.08 -26.12
CA THR A 135 -15.27 29.52 -27.53
C THR A 135 -16.45 28.93 -28.29
N ALA A 136 -16.75 27.65 -28.10
CA ALA A 136 -17.91 27.01 -28.74
C ALA A 136 -19.23 27.72 -28.31
N LYS A 137 -19.36 28.02 -27.04
CA LYS A 137 -20.53 28.77 -26.52
C LYS A 137 -20.64 30.19 -27.14
N GLU A 138 -19.52 30.92 -27.22
CA GLU A 138 -19.48 32.27 -27.84
C GLU A 138 -19.87 32.22 -29.32
N LEU A 139 -19.43 31.20 -30.07
CA LEU A 139 -19.82 30.96 -31.46
C LEU A 139 -21.33 30.69 -31.59
N ASP A 140 -21.87 29.87 -30.71
CA ASP A 140 -23.29 29.52 -30.70
C ASP A 140 -24.17 30.75 -30.41
N GLU A 141 -23.77 31.58 -29.43
CA GLU A 141 -24.44 32.86 -29.10
C GLU A 141 -24.36 33.87 -30.24
N ALA A 142 -23.20 33.95 -30.93
CA ALA A 142 -23.04 34.83 -32.09
C ALA A 142 -23.91 34.38 -33.25
N THR A 143 -23.99 33.08 -33.52
CA THR A 143 -24.84 32.49 -34.57
C THR A 143 -26.32 32.71 -34.28
N ALA A 144 -26.74 32.49 -33.04
CA ALA A 144 -28.10 32.75 -32.62
C ALA A 144 -28.50 34.25 -32.74
N SER A 145 -27.55 35.16 -32.48
CA SER A 145 -27.74 36.61 -32.66
C SER A 145 -27.94 36.99 -34.14
N LEU A 146 -27.15 36.42 -35.06
CA LEU A 146 -27.31 36.65 -36.51
C LEU A 146 -28.64 36.15 -37.04
N MET A 147 -29.16 35.04 -36.53
CA MET A 147 -30.47 34.50 -36.93
C MET A 147 -31.67 35.37 -36.44
N ARG A 148 -31.46 36.25 -35.45
CA ARG A 148 -32.49 37.14 -34.90
C ARG A 148 -32.51 38.53 -35.53
N MET A 149 -31.62 38.84 -36.47
CA MET A 149 -31.65 40.12 -37.16
C MET A 149 -32.87 40.17 -38.07
N PRO A 150 -33.81 41.12 -37.90
CA PRO A 150 -34.92 41.32 -38.83
C PRO A 150 -34.38 41.86 -40.16
N ASN A 151 -34.91 41.37 -41.27
CA ASN A 151 -34.69 41.93 -42.63
C ASN A 151 -35.16 43.37 -42.71
#